data_b097598ac93238bb13f1d3d701fe1dee
#
_entry.id   b097598ac93238bb13f1d3d701fe1dee
#
_cell.length_a   1.000
_cell.length_b   1.000
_cell.length_c   1.000
_cell.angle_alpha   90.00
_cell.angle_beta   90.00
_cell.angle_gamma   90.00
#
_symmetry.space_group_name_H-M   'P 1'
#
loop_
_entity.id
_entity.type
_entity.pdbx_description
1 polymer ?
#
loop_
_entity_poly.entity_id
_entity_poly.type
_entity_poly.pdbx_seq_one_letter_code
_entity_poly.pdbx_strand_id
1 'polypeptide(L)'
;SLHREGEIQKQADLLGLATAGYAVAIVDLTDVEGKANPAAVRAGLEKLFYSLLPKDCLFISPQGKHELHLVFVKCADIQLRNFCFGCISTAKNLLDSTLYLGVSENDTALQKLSDALVQARLALQDRFYDQQELHFFRRTQSKRTPTHTNHFTSLTKALRSADLPQAEIALEGIFDVQRHQHPPEAQVKDTALMVLH
;
A
#
# COMPACT_ATOMS: atom_id res chain seq x y z
N SER A 1 -16.58 13.75 -20.28
CA SER A 1 -15.26 13.36 -19.70
C SER A 1 -14.12 13.65 -20.67
N LEU A 2 -14.22 13.31 -21.96
CA LEU A 2 -13.19 13.51 -23.00
C LEU A 2 -12.67 14.98 -23.13
N HIS A 3 -13.53 15.96 -22.92
CA HIS A 3 -13.14 17.40 -23.00
C HIS A 3 -12.25 17.82 -21.83
N ARG A 4 -12.51 17.31 -20.64
CA ARG A 4 -11.70 17.55 -19.44
C ARG A 4 -10.32 16.88 -19.52
N GLU A 5 -10.25 15.68 -20.07
CA GLU A 5 -8.97 14.97 -20.26
C GLU A 5 -8.05 15.71 -21.22
N GLY A 6 -8.62 16.27 -22.32
CA GLY A 6 -7.86 17.08 -23.27
C GLY A 6 -7.33 18.40 -22.68
N GLU A 7 -8.05 19.03 -21.74
CA GLU A 7 -7.58 20.23 -21.06
C GLU A 7 -6.48 19.92 -20.05
N ILE A 8 -6.63 18.86 -19.27
CA ILE A 8 -5.60 18.39 -18.31
C ILE A 8 -4.32 18.05 -19.06
N GLN A 9 -4.43 17.35 -20.20
CA GLN A 9 -3.25 17.01 -21.01
C GLN A 9 -2.54 18.25 -21.52
N LYS A 10 -3.26 19.23 -22.06
CA LYS A 10 -2.67 20.51 -22.54
C LYS A 10 -1.98 21.27 -21.40
N GLN A 11 -2.56 21.33 -20.22
CA GLN A 11 -1.95 21.99 -19.07
C GLN A 11 -0.70 21.22 -18.60
N ALA A 12 -0.74 19.90 -18.59
CA ALA A 12 0.40 19.06 -18.25
C ALA A 12 1.54 19.23 -19.27
N ASP A 13 1.23 19.34 -20.56
CA ASP A 13 2.22 19.60 -21.64
C ASP A 13 2.90 20.95 -21.45
N LEU A 14 2.13 22.00 -21.13
CA LEU A 14 2.65 23.36 -20.88
C LEU A 14 3.59 23.41 -19.68
N LEU A 15 3.35 22.59 -18.66
CA LEU A 15 4.17 22.51 -17.45
C LEU A 15 5.33 21.49 -17.57
N GLY A 16 5.47 20.82 -18.73
CA GLY A 16 6.48 19.77 -18.93
C GLY A 16 6.23 18.52 -18.08
N LEU A 17 5.00 18.34 -17.61
CA LEU A 17 4.60 17.21 -16.76
C LEU A 17 4.10 16.00 -17.55
N ALA A 18 3.65 16.19 -18.80
CA ALA A 18 3.05 15.11 -19.59
C ALA A 18 4.00 13.95 -19.89
N THR A 19 5.30 14.24 -20.01
CA THR A 19 6.35 13.24 -20.29
C THR A 19 7.15 12.84 -19.06
N ALA A 20 6.76 13.32 -17.88
CA ALA A 20 7.44 12.98 -16.65
C ALA A 20 7.07 11.57 -16.17
N GLY A 21 8.03 10.87 -15.57
CA GLY A 21 7.73 9.68 -14.77
C GLY A 21 7.22 10.10 -13.39
N TYR A 22 6.25 9.34 -12.88
CA TYR A 22 5.60 9.57 -11.60
C TYR A 22 5.74 8.36 -10.71
N ALA A 23 5.82 8.60 -9.41
CA ALA A 23 5.58 7.60 -8.39
C ALA A 23 4.58 8.16 -7.37
N VAL A 24 3.84 7.28 -6.73
CA VAL A 24 2.90 7.62 -5.67
C VAL A 24 3.30 6.91 -4.40
N ALA A 25 3.33 7.63 -3.28
CA ALA A 25 3.39 7.01 -1.97
C ALA A 25 2.13 7.34 -1.18
N ILE A 26 1.60 6.36 -0.49
CA ILE A 26 0.52 6.51 0.49
C ILE A 26 1.13 6.35 1.87
N VAL A 27 0.88 7.33 2.73
CA VAL A 27 1.26 7.30 4.14
C VAL A 27 0.02 6.99 4.96
N ASP A 28 0.06 5.92 5.74
CA ASP A 28 -1.00 5.59 6.69
C ASP A 28 -0.82 6.40 7.98
N LEU A 29 -1.87 7.07 8.39
CA LEU A 29 -1.96 7.90 9.59
C LEU A 29 -2.73 7.25 10.74
N THR A 30 -3.05 5.97 10.65
CA THR A 30 -3.88 5.28 11.67
C THR A 30 -3.26 5.39 13.06
N ASP A 31 -1.94 5.26 13.18
CA ASP A 31 -1.23 5.41 14.46
C ASP A 31 -1.30 6.85 15.01
N VAL A 32 -1.32 7.83 14.11
CA VAL A 32 -1.45 9.26 14.47
C VAL A 32 -2.80 9.57 15.10
N GLU A 33 -3.86 8.93 14.63
CA GLU A 33 -5.21 9.14 15.15
C GLU A 33 -5.42 8.63 16.58
N GLY A 34 -4.62 7.65 16.99
CA GLY A 34 -4.58 7.17 18.37
C GLY A 34 -3.88 8.11 19.37
N LYS A 35 -3.21 9.16 18.90
CA LYS A 35 -2.47 10.09 19.76
C LYS A 35 -3.40 11.09 20.47
N ALA A 36 -2.91 11.65 21.56
CA ALA A 36 -3.66 12.62 22.36
C ALA A 36 -4.04 13.91 21.59
N ASN A 37 -3.22 14.30 20.60
CA ASN A 37 -3.48 15.46 19.73
C ASN A 37 -3.18 15.14 18.27
N PRO A 38 -4.07 14.41 17.57
CA PRO A 38 -3.83 13.96 16.19
C PRO A 38 -3.63 15.13 15.21
N ALA A 39 -4.34 16.24 15.41
CA ALA A 39 -4.24 17.40 14.53
C ALA A 39 -2.85 18.05 14.57
N ALA A 40 -2.27 18.17 15.77
CA ALA A 40 -0.91 18.71 15.91
C ALA A 40 0.14 17.78 15.32
N VAL A 41 0.02 16.46 15.53
CA VAL A 41 0.92 15.46 14.96
C VAL A 41 0.82 15.49 13.43
N ARG A 42 -0.39 15.53 12.87
CA ARG A 42 -0.60 15.63 11.42
C ARG A 42 0.03 16.90 10.83
N ALA A 43 -0.17 18.06 11.45
CA ALA A 43 0.46 19.31 11.03
C ALA A 43 2.00 19.24 11.11
N GLY A 44 2.53 18.56 12.12
CA GLY A 44 3.95 18.27 12.24
C GLY A 44 4.47 17.39 11.09
N LEU A 45 3.75 16.34 10.75
CA LEU A 45 4.07 15.46 9.62
C LEU A 45 4.02 16.20 8.28
N GLU A 46 3.01 17.02 8.04
CA GLU A 46 2.93 17.83 6.82
C GLU A 46 4.14 18.76 6.68
N LYS A 47 4.52 19.46 7.75
CA LYS A 47 5.73 20.30 7.76
C LYS A 47 7.00 19.47 7.53
N LEU A 48 7.10 18.30 8.14
CA LEU A 48 8.21 17.38 7.94
C LEU A 48 8.31 16.97 6.47
N PHE A 49 7.23 16.53 5.86
CA PHE A 49 7.22 16.14 4.46
C PHE A 49 7.63 17.29 3.55
N TYR A 50 7.10 18.50 3.75
CA TYR A 50 7.54 19.69 3.01
C TYR A 50 9.03 19.98 3.18
N SER A 51 9.59 19.78 4.37
CA SER A 51 11.02 20.05 4.63
C SER A 51 11.95 19.02 3.99
N LEU A 52 11.51 17.79 3.84
CA LEU A 52 12.29 16.70 3.26
C LEU A 52 12.02 16.50 1.77
N LEU A 53 10.97 17.14 1.23
CA LEU A 53 10.52 16.92 -0.14
C LEU A 53 11.61 17.35 -1.13
N PRO A 54 12.02 16.49 -2.08
CA PRO A 54 12.88 16.88 -3.17
C PRO A 54 12.24 18.02 -3.99
N LYS A 55 13.07 18.89 -4.60
CA LYS A 55 12.61 20.12 -5.28
C LYS A 55 11.57 19.90 -6.40
N ASP A 56 11.58 18.71 -6.99
CA ASP A 56 10.72 18.36 -8.13
C ASP A 56 9.56 17.44 -7.72
N CYS A 57 9.18 17.43 -6.44
CA CYS A 57 8.11 16.58 -5.94
C CYS A 57 6.89 17.40 -5.55
N LEU A 58 5.71 16.86 -5.82
CA LEU A 58 4.44 17.44 -5.43
C LEU A 58 3.86 16.68 -4.25
N PHE A 59 3.34 17.42 -3.29
CA PHE A 59 2.61 16.87 -2.17
C PHE A 59 1.12 17.14 -2.36
N ILE A 60 0.33 16.10 -2.26
CA ILE A 60 -1.13 16.20 -2.29
C ILE A 60 -1.64 15.59 -1.00
N SER A 61 -2.24 16.41 -0.14
CA SER A 61 -2.96 15.93 1.03
C SER A 61 -4.43 15.80 0.66
N PRO A 62 -4.95 14.59 0.40
CA PRO A 62 -6.37 14.41 0.23
C PRO A 62 -7.08 14.70 1.55
N GLN A 63 -8.33 15.13 1.48
CA GLN A 63 -9.15 15.44 2.67
C GLN A 63 -9.55 14.20 3.50
N GLY A 64 -8.94 13.03 3.24
CA GLY A 64 -9.14 11.80 4.01
C GLY A 64 -8.47 11.87 5.37
N LYS A 65 -9.12 11.34 6.42
CA LYS A 65 -8.62 11.38 7.80
C LYS A 65 -7.42 10.43 8.03
N HIS A 66 -7.29 9.37 7.24
CA HIS A 66 -6.42 8.24 7.56
C HIS A 66 -5.19 8.09 6.65
N GLU A 67 -5.11 8.82 5.55
CA GLU A 67 -4.05 8.69 4.57
C GLU A 67 -3.54 10.06 4.09
N LEU A 68 -2.23 10.15 3.79
CA LEU A 68 -1.64 11.22 3.00
C LEU A 68 -1.10 10.63 1.70
N HIS A 69 -1.27 11.34 0.60
CA HIS A 69 -0.76 10.94 -0.70
C HIS A 69 0.37 11.86 -1.13
N LEU A 70 1.48 11.28 -1.52
CA LEU A 70 2.64 11.97 -2.04
C LEU A 70 2.81 11.59 -3.51
N VAL A 71 2.91 12.56 -4.39
CA VAL A 71 3.16 12.35 -5.81
C VAL A 71 4.55 12.87 -6.14
N PHE A 72 5.43 11.97 -6.54
CA PHE A 72 6.79 12.28 -6.94
C PHE A 72 6.84 12.41 -8.45
N VAL A 73 7.51 13.46 -8.93
CA VAL A 73 7.69 13.76 -10.36
C VAL A 73 9.17 13.69 -10.68
N LYS A 74 9.55 12.89 -11.68
CA LYS A 74 10.95 12.72 -12.11
C LYS A 74 11.93 12.39 -10.97
N CYS A 75 11.47 11.65 -9.96
CA CYS A 75 12.27 11.30 -8.81
C CYS A 75 13.03 10.00 -9.08
N ALA A 76 14.35 9.98 -8.85
CA ALA A 76 15.12 8.75 -8.94
C ALA A 76 14.78 7.80 -7.78
N ASP A 77 14.83 6.49 -8.01
CA ASP A 77 14.51 5.48 -6.99
C ASP A 77 15.26 5.67 -5.68
N ILE A 78 16.52 6.02 -5.76
CA ILE A 78 17.35 6.25 -4.56
C ILE A 78 16.86 7.48 -3.77
N GLN A 79 16.45 8.55 -4.45
CA GLN A 79 15.91 9.75 -3.81
C GLN A 79 14.57 9.45 -3.15
N LEU A 80 13.71 8.72 -3.83
CA LEU A 80 12.41 8.28 -3.32
C LEU A 80 12.58 7.42 -2.05
N ARG A 81 13.48 6.45 -2.09
CA ARG A 81 13.81 5.61 -0.92
C ARG A 81 14.34 6.42 0.24
N ASN A 82 15.32 7.29 0.00
CA ASN A 82 15.92 8.14 1.03
C ASN A 82 14.90 9.08 1.66
N PHE A 83 13.99 9.65 0.85
CA PHE A 83 12.89 10.46 1.35
C PHE A 83 11.97 9.65 2.27
N CYS A 84 11.51 8.48 1.83
CA CYS A 84 10.60 7.64 2.62
C CYS A 84 11.24 7.22 3.96
N PHE A 85 12.50 6.76 3.94
CA PHE A 85 13.22 6.40 5.17
C PHE A 85 13.45 7.61 6.07
N GLY A 86 13.77 8.78 5.50
CA GLY A 86 13.91 10.03 6.25
C GLY A 86 12.61 10.42 6.94
N CYS A 87 11.47 10.31 6.26
CA CYS A 87 10.16 10.60 6.84
C CYS A 87 9.83 9.65 8.00
N ILE A 88 10.01 8.36 7.83
CA ILE A 88 9.76 7.34 8.86
C ILE A 88 10.64 7.60 10.08
N SER A 89 11.96 7.71 9.88
CA SER A 89 12.91 7.92 10.96
C SER A 89 12.63 9.21 11.73
N THR A 90 12.35 10.31 11.02
CA THR A 90 12.10 11.60 11.65
C THR A 90 10.76 11.64 12.37
N ALA A 91 9.71 11.05 11.82
CA ALA A 91 8.42 10.95 12.48
C ALA A 91 8.51 10.15 13.78
N LYS A 92 9.24 9.05 13.79
CA LYS A 92 9.51 8.23 14.97
C LYS A 92 10.26 9.01 16.04
N ASN A 93 11.30 9.72 15.65
CA ASN A 93 12.19 10.43 16.58
C ASN A 93 11.59 11.75 17.13
N LEU A 94 10.88 12.52 16.30
CA LEU A 94 10.37 13.84 16.67
C LEU A 94 8.91 13.87 17.09
N LEU A 95 8.10 12.95 16.57
CA LEU A 95 6.66 12.94 16.78
C LEU A 95 6.18 11.69 17.54
N ASP A 96 7.10 10.80 17.91
CA ASP A 96 6.78 9.51 18.54
C ASP A 96 5.64 8.79 17.80
N SER A 97 5.73 8.77 16.48
CA SER A 97 4.70 8.18 15.62
C SER A 97 5.32 7.22 14.61
N THR A 98 4.72 6.03 14.52
CA THR A 98 5.08 5.05 13.49
C THR A 98 4.31 5.37 12.22
N LEU A 99 5.02 5.51 11.10
CA LEU A 99 4.45 5.70 9.80
C LEU A 99 4.62 4.44 8.97
N TYR A 100 3.56 4.07 8.27
CA TYR A 100 3.62 3.01 7.26
C TYR A 100 3.42 3.62 5.88
N LEU A 101 4.32 3.30 4.96
CA LEU A 101 4.33 3.83 3.61
C LEU A 101 4.23 2.70 2.59
N GLY A 102 3.28 2.83 1.68
CA GLY A 102 3.21 2.02 0.47
C GLY A 102 3.57 2.85 -0.74
N VAL A 103 4.47 2.37 -1.59
CA VAL A 103 5.03 3.10 -2.74
C VAL A 103 4.77 2.34 -4.02
N SER A 104 4.26 3.02 -5.05
CA SER A 104 4.05 2.45 -6.39
C SER A 104 5.37 2.15 -7.11
N GLU A 105 5.26 1.50 -8.27
CA GLU A 105 6.35 1.52 -9.26
C GLU A 105 6.69 2.98 -9.60
N ASN A 106 7.97 3.23 -9.84
CA ASN A 106 8.44 4.52 -10.34
C ASN A 106 8.29 4.56 -11.87
N ASP A 107 8.42 5.76 -12.43
CA ASP A 107 8.34 6.01 -13.87
C ASP A 107 6.97 5.71 -14.52
N THR A 108 5.91 5.82 -13.71
CA THR A 108 4.53 5.68 -14.20
C THR A 108 4.12 6.91 -15.01
N ALA A 109 3.52 6.70 -16.18
CA ALA A 109 3.00 7.80 -16.99
C ALA A 109 1.82 8.51 -16.30
N LEU A 110 1.63 9.81 -16.58
CA LEU A 110 0.58 10.65 -15.99
C LEU A 110 -0.82 10.02 -16.11
N GLN A 111 -1.13 9.44 -17.28
CA GLN A 111 -2.44 8.80 -17.55
C GLN A 111 -2.69 7.56 -16.68
N LYS A 112 -1.63 6.99 -16.10
CA LYS A 112 -1.69 5.82 -15.21
C LYS A 112 -1.49 6.17 -13.74
N LEU A 113 -1.63 7.45 -13.37
CA LEU A 113 -1.45 7.87 -11.98
C LEU A 113 -2.47 7.22 -11.03
N SER A 114 -3.68 6.93 -11.51
CA SER A 114 -4.67 6.14 -10.78
C SER A 114 -4.19 4.71 -10.49
N ASP A 115 -3.51 4.09 -11.46
CA ASP A 115 -2.94 2.75 -11.28
C ASP A 115 -1.80 2.78 -10.27
N ALA A 116 -0.95 3.83 -10.31
CA ALA A 116 0.10 4.04 -9.33
C ALA A 116 -0.47 4.20 -7.90
N LEU A 117 -1.60 4.89 -7.75
CA LEU A 117 -2.29 5.00 -6.46
C LEU A 117 -2.77 3.62 -5.96
N VAL A 118 -3.33 2.81 -6.85
CA VAL A 118 -3.73 1.43 -6.51
C VAL A 118 -2.52 0.59 -6.13
N GLN A 119 -1.42 0.68 -6.88
CA GLN A 119 -0.17 -0.02 -6.57
C GLN A 119 0.38 0.37 -5.20
N ALA A 120 0.43 1.67 -4.88
CA ALA A 120 0.89 2.15 -3.58
C ALA A 120 0.02 1.62 -2.44
N ARG A 121 -1.31 1.55 -2.64
CA ARG A 121 -2.24 0.99 -1.66
C ARG A 121 -2.03 -0.51 -1.47
N LEU A 122 -1.80 -1.26 -2.55
CA LEU A 122 -1.48 -2.69 -2.47
C LEU A 122 -0.15 -2.92 -1.73
N ALA A 123 0.88 -2.11 -2.02
CA ALA A 123 2.14 -2.17 -1.30
C ALA A 123 1.96 -1.91 0.20
N LEU A 124 1.14 -0.91 0.57
CA LEU A 124 0.86 -0.62 1.97
C LEU A 124 0.16 -1.78 2.69
N GLN A 125 -0.62 -2.60 1.99
CA GLN A 125 -1.27 -3.79 2.57
C GLN A 125 -0.28 -4.89 2.95
N ASP A 126 0.93 -4.91 2.35
CA ASP A 126 1.96 -5.90 2.67
C ASP A 126 2.42 -5.81 4.13
N ARG A 127 2.23 -4.67 4.81
CA ARG A 127 2.44 -4.51 6.26
C ARG A 127 1.69 -5.54 7.11
N PHE A 128 0.58 -6.05 6.60
CA PHE A 128 -0.20 -7.11 7.26
C PHE A 128 0.63 -8.37 7.48
N TYR A 129 1.61 -8.63 6.60
CA TYR A 129 2.41 -9.85 6.61
C TYR A 129 3.73 -9.72 7.36
N ASP A 130 4.42 -8.58 7.26
CA ASP A 130 5.79 -8.43 7.76
C ASP A 130 6.02 -7.26 8.73
N GLN A 131 5.02 -6.40 8.93
CA GLN A 131 5.06 -5.23 9.82
C GLN A 131 6.18 -4.23 9.51
N GLN A 132 6.77 -4.28 8.32
CA GLN A 132 7.73 -3.27 7.89
C GLN A 132 7.05 -1.91 7.72
N GLU A 133 7.80 -0.84 7.94
CA GLU A 133 7.32 0.52 7.85
C GLU A 133 7.26 1.03 6.40
N LEU A 134 7.98 0.38 5.46
CA LEU A 134 8.08 0.79 4.06
C LEU A 134 7.98 -0.38 3.09
N HIS A 135 6.98 -0.33 2.22
CA HIS A 135 6.73 -1.31 1.20
C HIS A 135 6.75 -0.68 -0.19
N PHE A 136 7.48 -1.28 -1.10
CA PHE A 136 7.46 -0.94 -2.52
C PHE A 136 6.63 -1.95 -3.28
N PHE A 137 5.73 -1.47 -4.13
CA PHE A 137 4.95 -2.33 -5.00
C PHE A 137 5.89 -3.22 -5.83
N ARG A 138 5.63 -4.50 -5.81
CA ARG A 138 6.31 -5.49 -6.63
C ARG A 138 5.28 -6.10 -7.55
N ARG A 139 5.53 -6.06 -8.83
CA ARG A 139 4.74 -6.77 -9.81
C ARG A 139 4.93 -8.27 -9.58
N THR A 140 4.23 -8.83 -8.62
CA THR A 140 4.13 -10.28 -8.52
C THR A 140 3.51 -10.75 -9.82
N GLN A 141 4.26 -11.53 -10.60
CA GLN A 141 3.67 -12.33 -11.66
C GLN A 141 2.78 -13.35 -10.96
N SER A 142 1.60 -12.91 -10.60
CA SER A 142 0.55 -13.77 -10.06
C SER A 142 0.10 -14.71 -11.19
N LYS A 143 0.81 -15.79 -11.37
CA LYS A 143 0.18 -17.00 -11.84
C LYS A 143 -0.78 -17.41 -10.74
N ARG A 144 -1.96 -16.81 -10.74
CA ARG A 144 -3.09 -17.22 -9.91
C ARG A 144 -3.49 -18.62 -10.31
N THR A 145 -2.85 -19.59 -9.74
CA THR A 145 -3.35 -20.96 -9.75
C THR A 145 -4.34 -21.05 -8.59
N PRO A 146 -5.62 -21.34 -8.83
CA PRO A 146 -6.61 -21.51 -7.77
C PRO A 146 -6.35 -22.84 -7.06
N THR A 147 -5.40 -22.88 -6.14
CA THR A 147 -5.06 -24.09 -5.38
C THR A 147 -5.93 -24.22 -4.11
N HIS A 148 -6.72 -23.20 -3.77
CA HIS A 148 -7.55 -23.20 -2.56
C HIS A 148 -8.65 -24.26 -2.53
N THR A 149 -9.22 -24.63 -3.67
CA THR A 149 -10.38 -25.53 -3.76
C THR A 149 -10.10 -26.91 -3.13
N ASN A 150 -8.89 -27.41 -3.28
CA ASN A 150 -8.53 -28.73 -2.76
C ASN A 150 -8.43 -28.76 -1.23
N HIS A 151 -7.84 -27.71 -0.62
CA HIS A 151 -7.68 -27.63 0.83
C HIS A 151 -9.02 -27.43 1.55
N PHE A 152 -9.93 -26.62 1.02
CA PHE A 152 -11.29 -26.48 1.57
C PHE A 152 -12.09 -27.78 1.50
N THR A 153 -11.99 -28.51 0.40
CA THR A 153 -12.65 -29.81 0.26
C THR A 153 -12.09 -30.82 1.28
N SER A 154 -10.78 -30.84 1.47
CA SER A 154 -10.11 -31.69 2.45
C SER A 154 -10.51 -31.33 3.89
N LEU A 155 -10.56 -30.03 4.21
CA LEU A 155 -11.01 -29.55 5.52
C LEU A 155 -12.45 -29.98 5.80
N THR A 156 -13.36 -29.75 4.86
CA THR A 156 -14.77 -30.15 5.02
C THR A 156 -14.93 -31.65 5.23
N LYS A 157 -14.15 -32.46 4.49
CA LYS A 157 -14.16 -33.92 4.64
C LYS A 157 -13.65 -34.34 6.02
N ALA A 158 -12.52 -33.77 6.47
CA ALA A 158 -11.92 -34.08 7.76
C ALA A 158 -12.85 -33.70 8.92
N LEU A 159 -13.49 -32.53 8.86
CA LEU A 159 -14.46 -32.09 9.86
C LEU A 159 -15.69 -33.02 9.93
N ARG A 160 -16.21 -33.47 8.79
CA ARG A 160 -17.33 -34.41 8.73
C ARG A 160 -16.99 -35.79 9.31
N SER A 161 -15.74 -36.21 9.20
CA SER A 161 -15.25 -37.50 9.77
C SER A 161 -14.70 -37.35 11.18
N ALA A 162 -14.73 -36.14 11.78
CA ALA A 162 -14.12 -35.83 13.07
C ALA A 162 -12.62 -36.16 13.13
N ASP A 163 -11.93 -36.10 12.00
CA ASP A 163 -10.48 -36.34 11.88
C ASP A 163 -9.73 -35.05 12.14
N LEU A 164 -9.45 -34.75 13.41
CA LEU A 164 -8.79 -33.52 13.82
C LEU A 164 -7.38 -33.37 13.22
N PRO A 165 -6.50 -34.38 13.15
CA PRO A 165 -5.21 -34.24 12.50
C PRO A 165 -5.29 -33.87 11.03
N GLN A 166 -6.20 -34.45 10.27
CA GLN A 166 -6.39 -34.10 8.86
C GLN A 166 -7.02 -32.72 8.69
N ALA A 167 -7.90 -32.30 9.60
CA ALA A 167 -8.44 -30.95 9.60
C ALA A 167 -7.36 -29.89 9.85
N GLU A 168 -6.44 -30.14 10.77
CA GLU A 168 -5.30 -29.26 11.06
C GLU A 168 -4.37 -29.12 9.85
N ILE A 169 -3.98 -30.23 9.23
CA ILE A 169 -3.16 -30.22 8.01
C ILE A 169 -3.85 -29.44 6.87
N ALA A 170 -5.14 -29.64 6.67
CA ALA A 170 -5.89 -28.94 5.63
C ALA A 170 -5.99 -27.42 5.92
N LEU A 171 -6.16 -27.03 7.18
CA LEU A 171 -6.21 -25.66 7.64
C LEU A 171 -4.85 -24.97 7.46
N GLU A 172 -3.76 -25.62 7.87
CA GLU A 172 -2.40 -25.12 7.62
C GLU A 172 -2.15 -24.91 6.14
N GLY A 173 -2.56 -25.86 5.27
CA GLY A 173 -2.43 -25.72 3.82
C GLY A 173 -3.17 -24.51 3.25
N ILE A 174 -4.35 -24.15 3.77
CA ILE A 174 -5.09 -22.96 3.38
C ILE A 174 -4.29 -21.69 3.72
N PHE A 175 -3.76 -21.60 4.93
CA PHE A 175 -3.04 -20.41 5.36
C PHE A 175 -1.61 -20.33 4.84
N ASP A 176 -0.95 -21.46 4.58
CA ASP A 176 0.36 -21.48 3.94
C ASP A 176 0.33 -20.94 2.50
N VAL A 177 -0.69 -21.28 1.74
CA VAL A 177 -0.89 -20.69 0.42
C VAL A 177 -1.06 -19.17 0.54
N GLN A 178 -1.78 -18.69 1.53
CA GLN A 178 -1.95 -17.26 1.76
C GLN A 178 -0.65 -16.57 2.16
N ARG A 179 0.16 -17.15 3.04
CA ARG A 179 1.47 -16.61 3.42
C ARG A 179 2.40 -16.45 2.22
N HIS A 180 2.42 -17.43 1.31
CA HIS A 180 3.31 -17.39 0.14
C HIS A 180 2.81 -16.48 -1.00
N GLN A 181 1.49 -16.29 -1.11
CA GLN A 181 0.90 -15.49 -2.19
C GLN A 181 0.65 -14.03 -1.82
N HIS A 182 0.74 -13.67 -0.54
CA HIS A 182 0.46 -12.34 -0.01
C HIS A 182 -0.82 -11.73 -0.61
N PRO A 183 -1.99 -12.40 -0.49
CA PRO A 183 -3.22 -11.86 -1.01
C PRO A 183 -3.63 -10.61 -0.22
N PRO A 184 -4.47 -9.73 -0.80
CA PRO A 184 -5.02 -8.58 -0.07
C PRO A 184 -5.68 -8.99 1.24
N GLU A 185 -5.55 -8.17 2.29
CA GLU A 185 -6.10 -8.42 3.63
C GLU A 185 -7.59 -8.82 3.60
N ALA A 186 -8.38 -8.17 2.74
CA ALA A 186 -9.80 -8.50 2.55
C ALA A 186 -9.99 -9.97 2.14
N GLN A 187 -9.15 -10.49 1.24
CA GLN A 187 -9.22 -11.87 0.79
C GLN A 187 -8.83 -12.86 1.91
N VAL A 188 -7.88 -12.49 2.77
CA VAL A 188 -7.52 -13.30 3.96
C VAL A 188 -8.69 -13.36 4.93
N LYS A 189 -9.34 -12.22 5.19
CA LYS A 189 -10.53 -12.15 6.06
C LYS A 189 -11.69 -12.98 5.50
N ASP A 190 -11.95 -12.88 4.20
CA ASP A 190 -13.00 -13.67 3.53
C ASP A 190 -12.71 -15.16 3.65
N THR A 191 -11.45 -15.57 3.45
CA THR A 191 -11.03 -16.97 3.62
C THR A 191 -11.22 -17.44 5.05
N ALA A 192 -10.82 -16.63 6.03
CA ALA A 192 -11.02 -16.97 7.43
C ALA A 192 -12.51 -17.13 7.79
N LEU A 193 -13.37 -16.26 7.27
CA LEU A 193 -14.82 -16.36 7.44
C LEU A 193 -15.40 -17.63 6.80
N MET A 194 -14.92 -18.04 5.62
CA MET A 194 -15.33 -19.29 4.98
C MET A 194 -14.94 -20.54 5.76
N VAL A 195 -13.86 -20.47 6.54
CA VAL A 195 -13.43 -21.59 7.42
C VAL A 195 -14.32 -21.70 8.66
N LEU A 196 -14.88 -20.57 9.13
CA LEU A 196 -15.69 -20.52 10.36
C LEU A 196 -17.17 -20.82 10.14
N HIS A 197 -17.66 -20.87 8.90
CA HIS A 197 -19.04 -21.19 8.50
C HIS A 197 -19.14 -22.54 7.82
#